data_5d1f7679c168876b6320d59ca45b30e3
#
_entry.id   5d1f7679c168876b6320d59ca45b30e3
#
_cell.length_a   1.000
_cell.length_b   1.000
_cell.length_c   1.000
_cell.angle_alpha   90.00
_cell.angle_beta   90.00
_cell.angle_gamma   90.00
#
_symmetry.space_group_name_H-M   'P 1'
#
loop_
_entity.id
_entity.type
_entity.pdbx_description
1 polymer ?
#
loop_
_entity_poly.entity_id
_entity_poly.type
_entity_poly.pdbx_seq_one_letter_code
_entity_poly.pdbx_strand_id
1 'polypeptide(L)'
;MSVVLVHHLQFYIEVVRQPVFSDYEPFSIEVRPPPVTGLITQPLGNTVVVKWNKAACPNALGYNIYRKAGQASPFEDCCGNPDIVSTGMVLVDQKTSINDTIFIDNNILTIGVSYCYLVTATYDYGLLESCPSDTACAKLKKEVPIITNISVTNSSVSNGADSIAWVAPTELDTAQYPGPYFYKIFDDNGNQIFQTASALMLSDLDTNYNYSLINTTDTNRFYSLAIYYTDNSTDSLVGYSAEASSIHLNTLPNDNQIELFWSELVPWVNSYYFIYRCDSLNGIYNQIDSVSSAYYLDSGLINNKDYCYFIESYGAYSDSTISSPLINRSQKVCDQPFDFTPPCAPKLSIEGDCESEFNTLLWTNPNDYCSDDAVSYDLYFSPFLDSVFSPIQSFDNIEDTIYQHQFNFKGVNSIAGCYYITATDSILYSNESLPSDTVCFDNCPNYLFPNIFTPNKDINNDFFQALMPIKFISEIDLHIFNRWGLEVYQTQNPNFMWSGDNIETNLPCPTGIYYFQCSVSAIRLFGIENLQIKGFLHLIREKNQNNQ
;
A
#
# COMPACT_ATOMS: atom_id res chain seq x y z
N MET A 1 -49.65 23.47 3.19
CA MET A 1 -49.06 24.56 2.40
C MET A 1 -47.97 25.20 3.29
N SER A 2 -46.73 24.79 3.11
CA SER A 2 -45.59 25.39 3.83
C SER A 2 -44.84 26.25 2.83
N VAL A 3 -44.99 27.56 2.96
CA VAL A 3 -44.24 28.52 2.16
C VAL A 3 -43.02 28.93 2.95
N VAL A 4 -41.83 28.55 2.47
CA VAL A 4 -40.58 29.12 2.97
C VAL A 4 -40.33 30.39 2.18
N LEU A 5 -40.65 31.54 2.82
CA LEU A 5 -40.39 32.85 2.26
C LEU A 5 -38.93 33.24 2.49
N VAL A 6 -38.15 33.27 1.43
CA VAL A 6 -36.86 33.99 1.40
C VAL A 6 -37.20 35.46 1.10
N HIS A 7 -36.81 36.38 1.98
CA HIS A 7 -37.20 37.79 2.02
C HIS A 7 -36.96 38.56 0.71
N HIS A 8 -38.00 39.28 0.29
CA HIS A 8 -38.08 40.38 -0.66
C HIS A 8 -38.02 40.08 -2.16
N LEU A 9 -39.01 39.32 -2.63
CA LEU A 9 -39.52 39.49 -4.01
C LEU A 9 -41.06 39.44 -3.98
N GLN A 10 -41.72 40.48 -4.44
CA GLN A 10 -43.17 40.52 -4.60
C GLN A 10 -43.53 39.81 -5.91
N PHE A 11 -44.07 38.61 -5.80
CA PHE A 11 -44.61 37.87 -6.95
C PHE A 11 -46.13 37.93 -6.92
N TYR A 12 -46.75 38.23 -8.04
CA TYR A 12 -48.17 38.00 -8.26
C TYR A 12 -48.35 36.58 -8.80
N ILE A 13 -48.93 35.69 -8.01
CA ILE A 13 -49.34 34.38 -8.45
C ILE A 13 -50.82 34.43 -8.74
N GLU A 14 -51.24 34.35 -10.00
CA GLU A 14 -52.63 34.17 -10.40
C GLU A 14 -53.01 32.71 -10.25
N VAL A 15 -53.71 32.36 -9.19
CA VAL A 15 -54.26 31.02 -9.00
C VAL A 15 -55.58 30.91 -9.76
N VAL A 16 -55.53 30.33 -10.96
CA VAL A 16 -56.76 29.96 -11.69
C VAL A 16 -57.40 28.76 -10.98
N ARG A 17 -58.51 29.01 -10.27
CA ARG A 17 -59.30 27.96 -9.64
C ARG A 17 -60.05 27.17 -10.74
N GLN A 18 -59.63 25.92 -10.97
CA GLN A 18 -60.51 24.92 -11.57
C GLN A 18 -61.22 24.15 -10.45
N PRO A 19 -62.52 23.82 -10.67
CA PRO A 19 -63.31 23.16 -9.65
C PRO A 19 -63.03 21.65 -9.62
N VAL A 20 -62.78 21.16 -8.43
CA VAL A 20 -62.92 19.77 -7.98
C VAL A 20 -61.88 18.74 -8.50
N PHE A 21 -60.80 18.59 -7.76
CA PHE A 21 -60.22 17.28 -7.53
C PHE A 21 -59.69 17.20 -6.08
N SER A 22 -59.93 16.05 -5.44
CA SER A 22 -59.73 15.84 -4.00
C SER A 22 -58.31 15.30 -3.65
N ASP A 23 -57.33 15.43 -4.54
CA ASP A 23 -55.96 14.98 -4.26
C ASP A 23 -55.02 16.21 -4.27
N TYR A 24 -54.47 16.52 -3.09
CA TYR A 24 -53.42 17.50 -2.92
C TYR A 24 -52.08 16.84 -3.29
N GLU A 25 -51.59 17.08 -4.48
CA GLU A 25 -50.19 16.84 -4.74
C GLU A 25 -49.35 18.02 -4.24
N PRO A 26 -48.37 17.81 -3.36
CA PRO A 26 -47.48 18.88 -2.95
C PRO A 26 -46.59 19.26 -4.12
N PHE A 27 -46.63 20.51 -4.56
CA PHE A 27 -45.67 21.07 -5.48
C PHE A 27 -44.70 21.99 -4.74
N SER A 28 -43.43 21.93 -5.12
CA SER A 28 -42.40 22.86 -4.66
C SER A 28 -42.13 23.90 -5.75
N ILE A 29 -42.07 25.16 -5.38
CA ILE A 29 -41.61 26.24 -6.25
C ILE A 29 -40.20 26.59 -5.81
N GLU A 30 -39.22 26.34 -6.65
CA GLU A 30 -37.84 26.80 -6.44
C GLU A 30 -37.70 28.17 -7.13
N VAL A 31 -37.35 29.20 -6.34
CA VAL A 31 -37.10 30.55 -6.86
C VAL A 31 -35.59 30.78 -6.87
N ARG A 32 -35.02 30.95 -8.06
CA ARG A 32 -33.60 31.23 -8.21
C ARG A 32 -33.33 32.72 -8.37
N PRO A 33 -32.20 33.21 -7.81
CA PRO A 33 -31.76 34.57 -8.04
C PRO A 33 -31.41 34.83 -9.51
N PRO A 34 -31.55 36.06 -10.00
CA PRO A 34 -31.24 36.42 -11.38
C PRO A 34 -29.76 36.20 -11.71
N PRO A 35 -29.43 36.00 -13.01
CA PRO A 35 -28.06 35.79 -13.45
C PRO A 35 -27.16 36.99 -13.17
N VAL A 36 -25.88 36.72 -13.06
CA VAL A 36 -24.84 37.75 -13.09
C VAL A 36 -24.78 38.33 -14.50
N THR A 37 -24.65 39.63 -14.63
CA THR A 37 -24.65 40.35 -15.92
C THR A 37 -23.31 40.99 -16.24
N GLY A 38 -23.13 41.38 -17.49
CA GLY A 38 -21.94 42.13 -17.93
C GLY A 38 -20.63 41.29 -17.91
N LEU A 39 -20.75 39.97 -18.09
CA LEU A 39 -19.59 39.12 -18.22
C LEU A 39 -18.81 39.48 -19.49
N ILE A 40 -17.56 39.81 -19.32
CA ILE A 40 -16.60 40.05 -20.41
C ILE A 40 -15.31 39.32 -20.15
N THR A 41 -14.66 38.88 -21.24
CA THR A 41 -13.36 38.19 -21.21
C THR A 41 -12.36 38.97 -22.07
N GLN A 42 -11.16 39.10 -21.56
CA GLN A 42 -10.06 39.75 -22.26
C GLN A 42 -8.80 38.89 -22.18
N PRO A 43 -8.24 38.45 -23.31
CA PRO A 43 -6.94 37.79 -23.30
C PRO A 43 -5.85 38.79 -22.93
N LEU A 44 -4.91 38.36 -22.11
CA LEU A 44 -3.73 39.11 -21.69
C LEU A 44 -2.53 38.19 -21.59
N GLY A 45 -1.70 38.14 -22.64
CA GLY A 45 -0.61 37.16 -22.74
C GLY A 45 -1.12 35.73 -22.67
N ASN A 46 -0.69 34.96 -21.65
CA ASN A 46 -1.13 33.56 -21.39
C ASN A 46 -2.32 33.44 -20.45
N THR A 47 -2.93 34.57 -20.09
CA THR A 47 -4.03 34.61 -19.14
C THR A 47 -5.29 35.14 -19.80
N VAL A 48 -6.43 34.83 -19.17
CA VAL A 48 -7.71 35.47 -19.53
C VAL A 48 -8.22 36.21 -18.30
N VAL A 49 -8.42 37.50 -18.47
CA VAL A 49 -9.08 38.34 -17.46
C VAL A 49 -10.58 38.26 -17.69
N VAL A 50 -11.31 37.79 -16.69
CA VAL A 50 -12.77 37.65 -16.65
C VAL A 50 -13.33 38.70 -15.70
N LYS A 51 -14.26 39.53 -16.17
CA LYS A 51 -14.90 40.58 -15.37
C LYS A 51 -16.41 40.52 -15.51
N TRP A 52 -17.10 40.84 -14.45
CA TRP A 52 -18.56 40.85 -14.42
C TRP A 52 -19.11 41.97 -13.51
N ASN A 53 -20.40 42.25 -13.66
CA ASN A 53 -21.08 43.20 -12.78
C ASN A 53 -21.42 42.55 -11.45
N LYS A 54 -21.43 43.33 -10.39
CA LYS A 54 -21.89 42.89 -9.09
C LYS A 54 -23.32 42.32 -9.16
N ALA A 55 -23.55 41.20 -8.46
CA ALA A 55 -24.84 40.54 -8.41
C ALA A 55 -25.95 41.52 -7.97
N ALA A 56 -27.11 41.46 -8.64
CA ALA A 56 -28.22 42.34 -8.37
C ALA A 56 -28.86 42.15 -6.97
N CYS A 57 -28.82 40.90 -6.47
CA CYS A 57 -29.33 40.58 -5.14
C CYS A 57 -28.27 40.84 -4.07
N PRO A 58 -28.54 41.71 -3.07
CA PRO A 58 -27.52 42.12 -2.09
C PRO A 58 -27.10 41.01 -1.12
N ASN A 59 -27.84 39.90 -1.05
CA ASN A 59 -27.58 38.77 -0.17
C ASN A 59 -26.63 37.74 -0.80
N ALA A 60 -26.08 38.01 -1.98
CA ALA A 60 -25.05 37.14 -2.57
C ALA A 60 -23.80 37.14 -1.68
N LEU A 61 -23.22 35.96 -1.47
CA LEU A 61 -22.04 35.74 -0.63
C LEU A 61 -20.74 35.79 -1.46
N GLY A 62 -20.84 35.45 -2.76
CA GLY A 62 -19.69 35.38 -3.66
C GLY A 62 -20.09 34.92 -5.04
N TYR A 63 -19.13 34.31 -5.75
CA TYR A 63 -19.31 33.83 -7.12
C TYR A 63 -18.59 32.51 -7.36
N ASN A 64 -19.19 31.66 -8.19
CA ASN A 64 -18.54 30.51 -8.82
C ASN A 64 -18.22 30.86 -10.27
N ILE A 65 -16.99 30.58 -10.68
CA ILE A 65 -16.50 30.83 -12.03
C ILE A 65 -16.26 29.47 -12.72
N TYR A 66 -16.91 29.28 -13.84
CA TYR A 66 -16.83 28.05 -14.63
C TYR A 66 -16.14 28.32 -15.96
N ARG A 67 -15.37 27.35 -16.46
CA ARG A 67 -14.62 27.43 -17.72
C ARG A 67 -14.84 26.17 -18.55
N LYS A 68 -14.83 26.35 -19.89
CA LYS A 68 -14.77 25.28 -20.88
C LYS A 68 -13.81 25.65 -21.98
N ALA A 69 -12.96 24.70 -22.39
CA ALA A 69 -12.17 24.83 -23.62
C ALA A 69 -13.04 24.52 -24.85
N GLY A 70 -12.89 25.30 -25.92
CA GLY A 70 -13.69 25.23 -27.12
C GLY A 70 -14.96 26.09 -27.03
N GLN A 71 -15.92 25.85 -27.94
CA GLN A 71 -17.18 26.59 -27.95
C GLN A 71 -18.12 26.07 -26.83
N ALA A 72 -18.82 26.98 -26.19
CA ALA A 72 -19.90 26.66 -25.26
C ALA A 72 -21.24 27.05 -25.89
N SER A 73 -22.24 26.20 -25.76
CA SER A 73 -23.61 26.53 -26.10
C SER A 73 -24.17 27.52 -25.08
N PRO A 74 -24.96 28.52 -25.48
CA PRO A 74 -25.68 29.38 -24.54
C PRO A 74 -26.61 28.52 -23.67
N PHE A 75 -26.77 28.91 -22.42
CA PHE A 75 -27.85 28.36 -21.58
C PHE A 75 -29.18 28.98 -22.03
N GLU A 76 -30.07 28.16 -22.54
CA GLU A 76 -31.35 28.64 -23.08
C GLU A 76 -32.45 28.79 -22.02
N ASP A 77 -32.33 28.11 -20.89
CA ASP A 77 -33.38 28.14 -19.87
C ASP A 77 -32.83 28.05 -18.45
N CYS A 78 -33.25 28.94 -17.57
CA CYS A 78 -32.98 28.93 -16.14
C CYS A 78 -34.07 28.20 -15.34
N CYS A 79 -35.12 27.71 -16.01
CA CYS A 79 -36.21 26.96 -15.41
C CYS A 79 -35.81 25.49 -15.24
N GLY A 80 -35.42 25.10 -14.07
CA GLY A 80 -34.88 23.80 -13.73
C GLY A 80 -33.53 23.91 -13.04
N ASN A 81 -32.95 22.81 -12.63
CA ASN A 81 -31.60 22.82 -12.06
C ASN A 81 -30.60 22.73 -13.23
N PRO A 82 -30.01 23.85 -13.71
CA PRO A 82 -29.04 23.75 -14.80
C PRO A 82 -27.83 23.02 -14.28
N ASP A 83 -27.65 21.78 -14.74
CA ASP A 83 -26.44 21.04 -14.50
C ASP A 83 -25.34 21.64 -15.37
N ILE A 84 -24.68 22.67 -14.82
CA ILE A 84 -23.58 23.39 -15.50
C ILE A 84 -22.47 22.41 -15.87
N VAL A 85 -22.21 21.42 -15.02
CA VAL A 85 -21.14 20.43 -15.22
C VAL A 85 -21.45 19.50 -16.40
N SER A 86 -22.72 19.14 -16.62
CA SER A 86 -23.11 18.28 -17.77
C SER A 86 -22.85 18.95 -19.13
N THR A 87 -22.72 20.27 -19.19
CA THR A 87 -22.36 21.01 -20.40
C THR A 87 -20.85 20.96 -20.72
N GLY A 88 -20.06 20.32 -19.85
CA GLY A 88 -18.61 20.27 -19.92
C GLY A 88 -17.90 21.52 -19.35
N MET A 89 -18.64 22.38 -18.66
CA MET A 89 -18.06 23.48 -17.88
C MET A 89 -17.46 22.93 -16.58
N VAL A 90 -16.28 23.39 -16.22
CA VAL A 90 -15.54 23.01 -15.01
C VAL A 90 -15.42 24.22 -14.10
N LEU A 91 -15.70 24.05 -12.82
CA LEU A 91 -15.47 25.08 -11.80
C LEU A 91 -13.97 25.34 -11.68
N VAL A 92 -13.52 26.57 -11.93
CA VAL A 92 -12.09 26.95 -11.94
C VAL A 92 -11.71 27.88 -10.80
N ASP A 93 -12.67 28.64 -10.25
CA ASP A 93 -12.45 29.48 -9.06
C ASP A 93 -13.73 29.79 -8.33
N GLN A 94 -13.60 30.18 -7.05
CA GLN A 94 -14.68 30.64 -6.19
C GLN A 94 -14.29 31.94 -5.50
N LYS A 95 -15.14 32.94 -5.57
CA LYS A 95 -15.00 34.21 -4.83
C LYS A 95 -15.92 34.19 -3.62
N THR A 96 -15.40 34.57 -2.48
CA THR A 96 -16.14 34.61 -1.19
C THR A 96 -16.66 35.99 -0.83
N SER A 97 -16.58 36.93 -1.75
CA SER A 97 -17.07 38.30 -1.58
C SER A 97 -17.87 38.77 -2.80
N ILE A 98 -19.01 39.38 -2.56
CA ILE A 98 -19.86 40.02 -3.61
C ILE A 98 -19.12 41.18 -4.32
N ASN A 99 -18.06 41.70 -3.74
CA ASN A 99 -17.29 42.81 -4.32
C ASN A 99 -16.15 42.29 -5.25
N ASP A 100 -15.84 41.01 -5.22
CA ASP A 100 -14.83 40.40 -6.07
C ASP A 100 -15.42 40.05 -7.44
N THR A 101 -15.32 40.98 -8.36
CA THR A 101 -15.93 40.91 -9.70
C THR A 101 -14.89 40.75 -10.82
N ILE A 102 -13.71 40.28 -10.45
CA ILE A 102 -12.59 40.01 -11.40
C ILE A 102 -11.96 38.67 -11.06
N PHE A 103 -11.71 37.88 -12.09
CA PHE A 103 -10.92 36.66 -12.03
C PHE A 103 -9.85 36.71 -13.12
N ILE A 104 -8.62 36.33 -12.79
CA ILE A 104 -7.53 36.17 -13.75
C ILE A 104 -7.24 34.67 -13.83
N ASP A 105 -7.60 34.09 -14.96
CA ASP A 105 -7.32 32.70 -15.23
C ASP A 105 -5.89 32.58 -15.77
N ASN A 106 -5.01 32.09 -14.94
CA ASN A 106 -3.61 31.77 -15.23
C ASN A 106 -3.34 30.25 -15.17
N ASN A 107 -4.37 29.41 -15.08
CA ASN A 107 -4.25 27.97 -15.04
C ASN A 107 -3.99 27.44 -16.45
N ILE A 108 -2.77 27.12 -16.76
CA ILE A 108 -2.24 26.49 -18.00
C ILE A 108 -3.22 26.56 -19.18
N LEU A 109 -3.35 27.74 -19.76
CA LEU A 109 -4.20 27.97 -20.91
C LEU A 109 -3.41 27.71 -22.20
N THR A 110 -3.99 26.90 -23.08
CA THR A 110 -3.36 26.56 -24.36
C THR A 110 -3.58 27.69 -25.40
N ILE A 111 -2.51 28.16 -26.01
CA ILE A 111 -2.58 29.20 -27.03
C ILE A 111 -3.32 28.69 -28.26
N GLY A 112 -4.13 29.57 -28.87
CA GLY A 112 -4.96 29.22 -30.02
C GLY A 112 -6.31 28.58 -29.64
N VAL A 113 -6.50 28.15 -28.39
CA VAL A 113 -7.78 27.66 -27.89
C VAL A 113 -8.65 28.82 -27.43
N SER A 114 -9.94 28.74 -27.75
CA SER A 114 -10.97 29.62 -27.17
C SER A 114 -11.39 29.05 -25.82
N TYR A 115 -11.36 29.88 -24.79
CA TYR A 115 -11.87 29.54 -23.48
C TYR A 115 -13.13 30.34 -23.21
N CYS A 116 -14.21 29.63 -22.89
CA CYS A 116 -15.50 30.22 -22.58
C CYS A 116 -15.75 30.13 -21.09
N TYR A 117 -16.27 31.21 -20.52
CA TYR A 117 -16.55 31.37 -19.10
C TYR A 117 -18.03 31.66 -18.88
N LEU A 118 -18.53 31.25 -17.75
CA LEU A 118 -19.77 31.71 -17.16
C LEU A 118 -19.58 31.89 -15.64
N VAL A 119 -20.43 32.73 -15.05
CA VAL A 119 -20.36 33.06 -13.62
C VAL A 119 -21.74 32.93 -13.01
N THR A 120 -21.81 32.32 -11.83
CA THR A 120 -23.01 32.32 -10.97
C THR A 120 -22.72 33.06 -9.69
N ALA A 121 -23.72 33.65 -9.07
CA ALA A 121 -23.62 34.20 -7.73
C ALA A 121 -24.04 33.13 -6.71
N THR A 122 -23.33 33.04 -5.58
CA THR A 122 -23.59 32.06 -4.52
C THR A 122 -24.36 32.67 -3.37
N TYR A 123 -25.27 31.88 -2.82
CA TYR A 123 -26.15 32.23 -1.70
C TYR A 123 -26.17 31.09 -0.68
N ASP A 124 -26.72 31.35 0.49
CA ASP A 124 -26.97 30.34 1.52
C ASP A 124 -25.76 29.40 1.76
N TYR A 125 -24.61 30.00 2.07
CA TYR A 125 -23.35 29.28 2.30
C TYR A 125 -22.93 28.33 1.14
N GLY A 126 -23.29 28.70 -0.10
CA GLY A 126 -22.93 27.93 -1.30
C GLY A 126 -23.90 26.82 -1.68
N LEU A 127 -25.01 26.66 -0.94
CA LEU A 127 -26.04 25.66 -1.24
C LEU A 127 -26.96 26.07 -2.40
N LEU A 128 -27.02 27.37 -2.71
CA LEU A 128 -27.86 27.93 -3.78
C LEU A 128 -27.02 28.80 -4.71
N GLU A 129 -27.15 28.57 -6.01
CA GLU A 129 -26.56 29.41 -7.05
C GLU A 129 -27.62 30.17 -7.84
N SER A 130 -27.24 31.36 -8.34
CA SER A 130 -28.06 32.09 -9.29
C SER A 130 -28.18 31.35 -10.63
N CYS A 131 -29.07 31.81 -11.49
CA CYS A 131 -28.96 31.48 -12.90
C CYS A 131 -27.59 31.83 -13.44
N PRO A 132 -27.02 31.00 -14.38
CA PRO A 132 -25.75 31.32 -15.02
C PRO A 132 -25.79 32.63 -15.79
N SER A 133 -24.68 33.34 -15.84
CA SER A 133 -24.52 34.49 -16.74
C SER A 133 -24.58 34.06 -18.21
N ASP A 134 -24.67 35.01 -19.12
CA ASP A 134 -24.30 34.79 -20.51
C ASP A 134 -22.87 34.26 -20.56
N THR A 135 -22.57 33.48 -21.62
CA THR A 135 -21.23 32.93 -21.85
C THR A 135 -20.37 33.98 -22.58
N ALA A 136 -19.16 34.24 -22.07
CA ALA A 136 -18.15 35.05 -22.74
C ALA A 136 -16.92 34.23 -23.04
N CYS A 137 -16.38 34.35 -24.26
CA CYS A 137 -15.23 33.57 -24.71
C CYS A 137 -14.06 34.49 -25.11
N ALA A 138 -12.83 34.03 -24.83
CA ALA A 138 -11.61 34.64 -25.26
C ALA A 138 -10.68 33.61 -25.89
N LYS A 139 -9.99 34.02 -26.99
CA LYS A 139 -8.94 33.21 -27.63
C LYS A 139 -7.61 33.85 -27.29
N LEU A 140 -6.66 33.06 -26.78
CA LEU A 140 -5.30 33.52 -26.53
C LEU A 140 -4.57 33.80 -27.86
N LYS A 141 -3.96 34.98 -27.96
CA LYS A 141 -3.19 35.38 -29.14
C LYS A 141 -1.72 34.96 -28.99
N LYS A 142 -1.04 34.79 -30.13
CA LYS A 142 0.39 34.49 -30.22
C LYS A 142 1.24 35.78 -30.22
N GLU A 143 1.06 36.61 -29.20
CA GLU A 143 1.79 37.87 -29.01
C GLU A 143 3.10 37.72 -28.23
N VAL A 144 3.29 36.55 -27.57
CA VAL A 144 4.46 36.19 -26.74
C VAL A 144 5.10 34.91 -27.25
N PRO A 145 6.38 34.65 -26.92
CA PRO A 145 7.03 33.38 -27.29
C PRO A 145 6.29 32.18 -26.73
N ILE A 146 6.33 31.07 -27.46
CA ILE A 146 5.62 29.84 -27.10
C ILE A 146 6.64 28.74 -26.89
N ILE A 147 6.81 28.25 -25.66
CA ILE A 147 7.73 27.15 -25.35
C ILE A 147 7.24 25.88 -26.03
N THR A 148 8.11 25.17 -26.70
CA THR A 148 7.81 23.92 -27.42
C THR A 148 8.63 22.73 -26.95
N ASN A 149 9.73 22.99 -26.24
CA ASN A 149 10.60 21.93 -25.75
C ASN A 149 11.26 22.33 -24.43
N ILE A 150 11.20 21.40 -23.44
CA ILE A 150 12.07 21.40 -22.26
C ILE A 150 12.45 19.94 -22.00
N SER A 151 13.62 19.57 -22.50
CA SER A 151 14.14 18.21 -22.44
C SER A 151 15.42 18.14 -21.66
N VAL A 152 15.53 17.17 -20.78
CA VAL A 152 16.80 16.83 -20.13
C VAL A 152 17.73 16.19 -21.16
N THR A 153 18.83 16.84 -21.46
CA THR A 153 19.85 16.34 -22.41
C THR A 153 21.00 15.63 -21.71
N ASN A 154 21.27 16.01 -20.47
CA ASN A 154 22.23 15.34 -19.61
C ASN A 154 21.70 15.22 -18.17
N SER A 155 21.65 14.00 -17.64
CA SER A 155 21.18 13.72 -16.28
C SER A 155 22.37 13.72 -15.32
N SER A 156 22.41 14.68 -14.40
CA SER A 156 23.48 14.78 -13.40
C SER A 156 23.07 15.73 -12.28
N VAL A 157 23.57 15.49 -11.08
CA VAL A 157 23.39 16.37 -9.91
C VAL A 157 24.12 17.71 -10.07
N SER A 158 25.25 17.74 -10.81
CA SER A 158 26.11 18.93 -10.90
C SER A 158 26.43 19.36 -12.32
N ASN A 159 26.36 18.46 -13.29
CA ASN A 159 26.68 18.68 -14.69
C ASN A 159 25.49 18.42 -15.61
N GLY A 160 24.29 18.47 -15.09
CA GLY A 160 23.06 18.31 -15.87
C GLY A 160 22.87 19.41 -16.91
N ALA A 161 22.04 19.13 -17.90
CA ALA A 161 21.70 20.11 -18.92
C ALA A 161 20.28 19.90 -19.44
N ASP A 162 19.59 21.03 -19.67
CA ASP A 162 18.28 21.12 -20.29
C ASP A 162 18.37 21.83 -21.63
N SER A 163 17.64 21.32 -22.63
CA SER A 163 17.38 22.00 -23.89
C SER A 163 16.04 22.70 -23.81
N ILE A 164 16.04 24.00 -24.05
CA ILE A 164 14.84 24.86 -24.05
C ILE A 164 14.65 25.36 -25.49
N ALA A 165 13.46 25.13 -26.06
CA ALA A 165 13.12 25.66 -27.37
C ALA A 165 11.75 26.32 -27.40
N TRP A 166 11.56 27.28 -28.28
CA TRP A 166 10.32 28.04 -28.40
C TRP A 166 10.06 28.49 -29.84
N VAL A 167 8.84 28.91 -30.08
CA VAL A 167 8.43 29.57 -31.32
C VAL A 167 8.29 31.07 -31.08
N ALA A 168 8.76 31.89 -32.04
CA ALA A 168 8.60 33.32 -31.99
C ALA A 168 7.12 33.75 -32.05
N PRO A 169 6.75 34.91 -31.46
CA PRO A 169 5.41 35.48 -31.62
C PRO A 169 5.07 35.71 -33.10
N THR A 170 3.85 35.33 -33.51
CA THR A 170 3.38 35.50 -34.89
C THR A 170 2.23 36.51 -35.01
N GLU A 171 1.66 36.95 -33.89
CA GLU A 171 0.56 37.91 -33.83
C GLU A 171 0.93 39.17 -33.01
N LEU A 172 2.25 39.45 -32.85
CA LEU A 172 2.73 40.64 -32.15
C LEU A 172 2.44 41.90 -32.99
N ASP A 173 1.84 42.89 -32.36
CA ASP A 173 1.64 44.21 -32.99
C ASP A 173 2.97 44.99 -33.04
N THR A 174 3.67 44.90 -34.18
CA THR A 174 4.96 45.58 -34.39
C THR A 174 4.84 47.09 -34.53
N ALA A 175 3.64 47.65 -34.70
CA ALA A 175 3.43 49.09 -34.68
C ALA A 175 3.35 49.61 -33.22
N GLN A 176 2.80 48.83 -32.32
CA GLN A 176 2.78 49.12 -30.90
C GLN A 176 4.13 48.85 -30.23
N TYR A 177 4.81 47.81 -30.67
CA TYR A 177 6.09 47.34 -30.12
C TYR A 177 7.16 47.35 -31.23
N PRO A 178 7.74 48.49 -31.57
CA PRO A 178 8.75 48.55 -32.61
C PRO A 178 10.07 47.93 -32.11
N GLY A 179 10.69 47.07 -32.91
CA GLY A 179 12.01 46.48 -32.60
C GLY A 179 13.12 47.51 -32.34
N PRO A 180 14.30 47.10 -31.91
CA PRO A 180 14.79 45.71 -31.89
C PRO A 180 14.24 44.89 -30.70
N TYR A 181 14.14 43.58 -30.94
CA TYR A 181 13.61 42.62 -29.97
C TYR A 181 14.71 41.72 -29.41
N PHE A 182 14.46 41.16 -28.23
CA PHE A 182 15.27 40.08 -27.64
C PHE A 182 14.44 39.26 -26.62
N TYR A 183 14.87 38.03 -26.37
CA TYR A 183 14.27 37.16 -25.35
C TYR A 183 15.14 37.13 -24.10
N LYS A 184 14.49 36.98 -22.93
CA LYS A 184 15.12 36.59 -21.68
C LYS A 184 14.48 35.30 -21.20
N ILE A 185 15.31 34.38 -20.70
CA ILE A 185 14.84 33.12 -20.07
C ILE A 185 15.07 33.25 -18.58
N PHE A 186 14.06 32.80 -17.81
CA PHE A 186 14.05 32.80 -16.36
C PHE A 186 13.88 31.39 -15.85
N ASP A 187 14.55 31.06 -14.74
CA ASP A 187 14.37 29.81 -13.98
C ASP A 187 13.20 29.92 -13.01
N ASP A 188 12.94 28.81 -12.26
CA ASP A 188 11.90 28.69 -11.23
C ASP A 188 12.04 29.67 -10.06
N ASN A 189 13.23 30.24 -9.83
CA ASN A 189 13.48 31.26 -8.83
C ASN A 189 13.32 32.69 -9.37
N GLY A 190 12.98 32.84 -10.67
CA GLY A 190 12.87 34.12 -11.35
C GLY A 190 14.22 34.74 -11.71
N ASN A 191 15.31 33.96 -11.65
CA ASN A 191 16.63 34.46 -12.09
C ASN A 191 16.71 34.41 -13.60
N GLN A 192 17.22 35.50 -14.20
CA GLN A 192 17.54 35.50 -15.60
C GLN A 192 18.75 34.59 -15.86
N ILE A 193 18.57 33.51 -16.64
CA ILE A 193 19.63 32.56 -17.00
C ILE A 193 20.22 32.78 -18.36
N PHE A 194 19.48 33.44 -19.26
CA PHE A 194 19.93 33.71 -20.62
C PHE A 194 19.25 34.96 -21.20
N GLN A 195 19.91 35.57 -22.17
CA GLN A 195 19.37 36.63 -23.01
C GLN A 195 19.93 36.48 -24.45
N THR A 196 19.02 36.51 -25.45
CA THR A 196 19.43 36.49 -26.86
C THR A 196 20.10 37.81 -27.27
N ALA A 197 20.83 37.77 -28.35
CA ALA A 197 21.23 39.02 -29.04
C ALA A 197 19.97 39.75 -29.50
N SER A 198 20.04 41.09 -29.58
CA SER A 198 18.95 41.91 -30.10
C SER A 198 18.91 41.86 -31.63
N ALA A 199 17.71 41.75 -32.22
CA ALA A 199 17.48 41.76 -33.64
C ALA A 199 16.29 42.66 -34.01
N LEU A 200 16.32 43.27 -35.21
CA LEU A 200 15.23 44.11 -35.72
C LEU A 200 13.99 43.30 -36.10
N MET A 201 14.19 42.05 -36.52
CA MET A 201 13.11 41.12 -36.86
C MET A 201 13.05 39.96 -35.88
N LEU A 202 11.85 39.50 -35.52
CA LEU A 202 11.63 38.33 -34.67
C LEU A 202 12.20 37.05 -35.28
N SER A 203 12.23 36.93 -36.61
CA SER A 203 12.78 35.79 -37.35
C SER A 203 14.28 35.61 -37.21
N ASP A 204 14.98 36.66 -36.81
CA ASP A 204 16.46 36.69 -36.73
C ASP A 204 16.94 36.34 -35.31
N LEU A 205 16.02 36.11 -34.38
CA LEU A 205 16.33 35.74 -33.00
C LEU A 205 16.51 34.24 -32.86
N ASP A 206 17.44 33.84 -31.99
CA ASP A 206 17.56 32.46 -31.55
C ASP A 206 16.27 32.00 -30.88
N THR A 207 15.88 30.75 -31.15
CA THR A 207 14.68 30.12 -30.63
C THR A 207 14.97 28.84 -29.83
N ASN A 208 16.22 28.66 -29.42
CA ASN A 208 16.64 27.57 -28.55
C ASN A 208 17.82 27.99 -27.67
N TYR A 209 17.95 27.29 -26.53
CA TYR A 209 19.04 27.48 -25.60
C TYR A 209 19.31 26.18 -24.81
N ASN A 210 20.59 25.83 -24.63
CA ASN A 210 21.02 24.74 -23.80
C ASN A 210 21.56 25.29 -22.48
N TYR A 211 20.84 25.05 -21.40
CA TYR A 211 21.22 25.43 -20.05
C TYR A 211 21.94 24.26 -19.37
N SER A 212 23.20 24.47 -18.99
CA SER A 212 24.09 23.43 -18.47
C SER A 212 24.64 23.79 -17.08
N LEU A 213 25.34 22.81 -16.47
CA LEU A 213 25.90 22.90 -15.12
C LEU A 213 24.83 23.07 -14.04
N ILE A 214 23.75 22.35 -14.21
CA ILE A 214 22.57 22.37 -13.33
C ILE A 214 22.29 20.97 -12.74
N ASN A 215 21.52 20.92 -11.67
CA ASN A 215 20.96 19.68 -11.16
C ASN A 215 19.71 19.33 -11.96
N THR A 216 19.72 18.20 -12.65
CA THR A 216 18.59 17.70 -13.43
C THR A 216 17.97 16.43 -12.85
N THR A 217 18.42 15.96 -11.67
CA THR A 217 18.01 14.68 -11.09
C THR A 217 17.02 14.81 -9.94
N ASP A 218 17.08 15.89 -9.15
CA ASP A 218 16.38 15.91 -7.87
C ASP A 218 14.95 16.49 -7.95
N THR A 219 14.69 17.39 -8.91
CA THR A 219 13.38 18.07 -9.05
C THR A 219 13.09 18.46 -10.48
N ASN A 220 11.80 18.69 -10.78
CA ASN A 220 11.38 19.41 -11.99
C ASN A 220 12.05 20.77 -12.05
N ARG A 221 12.37 21.19 -13.26
CA ARG A 221 12.88 22.53 -13.51
C ARG A 221 11.88 23.29 -14.37
N PHE A 222 11.55 24.49 -13.92
CA PHE A 222 10.56 25.35 -14.56
C PHE A 222 11.24 26.50 -15.26
N TYR A 223 10.74 26.83 -16.43
CA TYR A 223 11.27 27.94 -17.25
C TYR A 223 10.15 28.79 -17.81
N SER A 224 10.39 30.09 -17.85
CA SER A 224 9.55 31.05 -18.55
C SER A 224 10.41 31.93 -19.44
N LEU A 225 9.84 32.38 -20.56
CA LEU A 225 10.49 33.31 -21.50
C LEU A 225 9.74 34.62 -21.47
N ALA A 226 10.50 35.72 -21.55
CA ALA A 226 9.93 37.06 -21.80
C ALA A 226 10.49 37.65 -23.10
N ILE A 227 9.62 38.29 -23.86
CA ILE A 227 10.03 39.11 -25.00
C ILE A 227 10.07 40.58 -24.60
N TYR A 228 11.13 41.21 -24.98
CA TYR A 228 11.40 42.66 -24.81
C TYR A 228 11.60 43.33 -26.15
N TYR A 229 11.35 44.62 -26.19
CA TYR A 229 11.77 45.52 -27.27
C TYR A 229 12.50 46.71 -26.68
N THR A 230 13.39 47.31 -27.49
CA THR A 230 14.13 48.50 -27.07
C THR A 230 13.56 49.72 -27.79
N ASP A 231 13.04 50.69 -27.05
CA ASP A 231 12.60 51.98 -27.53
C ASP A 231 13.44 53.10 -26.90
N ASN A 232 14.01 53.94 -27.73
CA ASN A 232 14.86 55.08 -27.30
C ASN A 232 15.92 54.69 -26.25
N SER A 233 16.57 53.53 -26.43
CA SER A 233 17.57 52.97 -25.51
C SER A 233 16.99 52.47 -24.16
N THR A 234 15.69 52.29 -24.08
CA THR A 234 15.01 51.72 -22.89
C THR A 234 14.40 50.37 -23.26
N ASP A 235 14.75 49.35 -22.50
CA ASP A 235 14.19 48.02 -22.69
C ASP A 235 12.81 47.94 -22.01
N SER A 236 11.82 47.58 -22.78
CA SER A 236 10.43 47.46 -22.33
C SER A 236 9.91 46.04 -22.52
N LEU A 237 9.25 45.51 -21.52
CA LEU A 237 8.64 44.18 -21.55
C LEU A 237 7.37 44.20 -22.41
N VAL A 238 7.27 43.24 -23.32
CA VAL A 238 6.04 42.95 -24.06
C VAL A 238 5.17 41.96 -23.27
N GLY A 239 5.74 40.82 -22.84
CA GLY A 239 5.05 39.81 -22.10
C GLY A 239 5.88 38.53 -21.87
N TYR A 240 5.31 37.63 -21.09
CA TYR A 240 5.91 36.33 -20.74
C TYR A 240 5.23 35.17 -21.49
N SER A 241 6.01 34.13 -21.81
CA SER A 241 5.45 32.83 -22.20
C SER A 241 4.64 32.19 -21.06
N ALA A 242 3.88 31.17 -21.38
CA ALA A 242 3.49 30.21 -20.34
C ALA A 242 4.75 29.57 -19.75
N GLU A 243 4.68 29.25 -18.47
CA GLU A 243 5.70 28.47 -17.81
C GLU A 243 5.62 27.00 -18.27
N ALA A 244 6.77 26.36 -18.43
CA ALA A 244 6.84 24.94 -18.74
C ALA A 244 7.99 24.29 -17.96
N SER A 245 7.82 23.00 -17.62
CA SER A 245 8.83 22.23 -16.90
C SER A 245 9.38 21.08 -17.73
N SER A 246 10.58 20.61 -17.34
CA SER A 246 11.04 19.27 -17.73
C SER A 246 10.15 18.20 -17.13
N ILE A 247 10.15 17.00 -17.73
CA ILE A 247 9.56 15.80 -17.12
C ILE A 247 10.47 15.36 -15.99
N HIS A 248 9.92 15.12 -14.81
CA HIS A 248 10.63 14.53 -13.68
C HIS A 248 10.12 13.13 -13.41
N LEU A 249 10.95 12.13 -13.69
CA LEU A 249 10.69 10.72 -13.49
C LEU A 249 11.11 10.29 -12.08
N ASN A 250 10.25 9.55 -11.40
CA ASN A 250 10.52 8.88 -10.14
C ASN A 250 10.33 7.38 -10.29
N THR A 251 11.04 6.61 -9.49
CA THR A 251 10.95 5.16 -9.41
C THR A 251 10.58 4.74 -8.00
N LEU A 252 9.83 3.65 -7.88
CA LEU A 252 9.56 2.96 -6.62
C LEU A 252 9.78 1.47 -6.85
N PRO A 253 10.93 0.94 -6.41
CA PRO A 253 11.22 -0.49 -6.54
C PRO A 253 10.36 -1.32 -5.58
N ASN A 254 9.98 -2.51 -6.04
CA ASN A 254 9.26 -3.51 -5.30
C ASN A 254 9.72 -4.90 -5.77
N ASP A 255 9.14 -5.97 -5.23
CA ASP A 255 9.49 -7.34 -5.60
C ASP A 255 9.24 -7.61 -7.08
N ASN A 256 10.31 -7.99 -7.81
CA ASN A 256 10.32 -8.28 -9.25
C ASN A 256 9.72 -7.19 -10.16
N GLN A 257 9.60 -5.95 -9.68
CA GLN A 257 8.98 -4.84 -10.41
C GLN A 257 9.49 -3.47 -9.95
N ILE A 258 9.35 -2.50 -10.85
CA ILE A 258 9.61 -1.08 -10.54
C ILE A 258 8.41 -0.28 -11.03
N GLU A 259 7.81 0.50 -10.15
CA GLU A 259 6.80 1.50 -10.51
C GLU A 259 7.50 2.76 -11.00
N LEU A 260 7.06 3.27 -12.14
CA LEU A 260 7.52 4.51 -12.74
C LEU A 260 6.37 5.52 -12.68
N PHE A 261 6.64 6.71 -12.14
CA PHE A 261 5.69 7.81 -12.15
C PHE A 261 6.42 9.13 -12.37
N TRP A 262 5.78 10.04 -13.09
CA TRP A 262 6.41 11.30 -13.45
C TRP A 262 5.45 12.46 -13.35
N SER A 263 6.05 13.63 -13.30
CA SER A 263 5.33 14.89 -13.24
C SER A 263 5.94 15.89 -14.21
N GLU A 264 5.11 16.72 -14.78
CA GLU A 264 5.48 17.85 -15.62
C GLU A 264 4.40 18.92 -15.57
N LEU A 265 4.77 20.15 -15.90
CA LEU A 265 3.85 21.25 -16.08
C LEU A 265 4.13 21.82 -17.49
N VAL A 266 3.22 21.60 -18.42
CA VAL A 266 3.40 22.06 -19.81
C VAL A 266 2.13 22.69 -20.35
N PRO A 267 2.23 23.75 -21.20
CA PRO A 267 1.07 24.44 -21.76
C PRO A 267 0.49 23.78 -23.02
N TRP A 268 0.90 22.55 -23.31
CA TRP A 268 0.36 21.70 -24.39
C TRP A 268 -0.21 20.42 -23.81
N VAL A 269 -0.83 19.58 -24.64
CA VAL A 269 -1.37 18.28 -24.24
C VAL A 269 -0.45 17.17 -24.71
N ASN A 270 0.07 16.38 -23.77
CA ASN A 270 0.79 15.16 -24.09
C ASN A 270 -0.22 14.02 -24.29
N SER A 271 -0.13 13.37 -25.45
CA SER A 271 -1.03 12.27 -25.83
C SER A 271 -0.48 10.92 -25.41
N TYR A 272 0.84 10.77 -25.47
CA TYR A 272 1.55 9.53 -25.17
C TYR A 272 2.88 9.82 -24.49
N TYR A 273 3.32 8.82 -23.70
CA TYR A 273 4.64 8.74 -23.10
C TYR A 273 5.26 7.41 -23.50
N PHE A 274 6.44 7.45 -24.08
CA PHE A 274 7.22 6.27 -24.41
C PHE A 274 8.21 5.99 -23.30
N ILE A 275 8.22 4.74 -22.82
CA ILE A 275 9.08 4.28 -21.74
C ILE A 275 10.29 3.60 -22.34
N TYR A 276 11.46 4.06 -21.99
CA TYR A 276 12.73 3.48 -22.39
C TYR A 276 13.42 2.87 -21.19
N ARG A 277 13.89 1.63 -21.35
CA ARG A 277 14.62 0.88 -20.33
C ARG A 277 15.98 0.43 -20.83
N CYS A 278 16.96 0.46 -19.94
CA CYS A 278 18.26 -0.16 -20.08
C CYS A 278 18.47 -1.14 -18.91
N ASP A 279 18.85 -2.38 -19.22
CA ASP A 279 19.03 -3.47 -18.26
C ASP A 279 20.44 -3.50 -17.61
N SER A 280 21.13 -2.35 -17.60
CA SER A 280 22.42 -2.14 -16.97
C SER A 280 22.76 -0.64 -16.89
N LEU A 281 23.66 -0.23 -16.00
CA LEU A 281 24.00 1.18 -15.75
C LEU A 281 24.53 1.96 -16.98
N ASN A 282 25.11 1.30 -17.97
CA ASN A 282 25.73 1.94 -19.13
C ASN A 282 25.34 1.31 -20.48
N GLY A 283 24.20 0.66 -20.55
CA GLY A 283 23.75 -0.06 -21.74
C GLY A 283 22.95 0.78 -22.72
N ILE A 284 22.38 0.10 -23.69
CA ILE A 284 21.50 0.69 -24.71
C ILE A 284 20.07 0.73 -24.15
N TYR A 285 19.42 1.89 -24.28
CA TYR A 285 18.01 2.05 -23.94
C TYR A 285 17.13 1.56 -25.08
N ASN A 286 16.20 0.69 -24.76
CA ASN A 286 15.17 0.22 -25.69
C ASN A 286 13.81 0.71 -25.24
N GLN A 287 12.97 1.09 -26.18
CA GLN A 287 11.57 1.35 -25.88
C GLN A 287 10.89 0.05 -25.48
N ILE A 288 10.29 0.02 -24.29
CA ILE A 288 9.60 -1.17 -23.77
C ILE A 288 8.09 -1.05 -23.87
N ASP A 289 7.54 0.18 -23.76
CA ASP A 289 6.09 0.41 -23.85
C ASP A 289 5.76 1.86 -24.20
N SER A 290 4.43 2.13 -24.31
CA SER A 290 3.86 3.47 -24.44
C SER A 290 2.54 3.58 -23.70
N VAL A 291 2.36 4.64 -22.93
CA VAL A 291 1.16 4.88 -22.09
C VAL A 291 0.62 6.29 -22.31
N SER A 292 -0.65 6.50 -21.94
CA SER A 292 -1.29 7.82 -21.98
C SER A 292 -1.41 8.49 -20.60
N SER A 293 -1.05 7.78 -19.53
CA SER A 293 -1.02 8.27 -18.15
C SER A 293 0.41 8.47 -17.67
N ALA A 294 0.61 9.31 -16.66
CA ALA A 294 1.94 9.58 -16.07
C ALA A 294 2.33 8.46 -15.05
N TYR A 295 2.10 7.21 -15.42
CA TYR A 295 2.37 6.03 -14.60
C TYR A 295 2.62 4.81 -15.48
N TYR A 296 3.58 3.97 -15.09
CA TYR A 296 3.85 2.67 -15.70
C TYR A 296 4.41 1.70 -14.67
N LEU A 297 3.98 0.43 -14.72
CA LEU A 297 4.51 -0.65 -13.91
C LEU A 297 5.35 -1.58 -14.79
N ASP A 298 6.66 -1.61 -14.55
CA ASP A 298 7.57 -2.56 -15.17
C ASP A 298 7.72 -3.79 -14.27
N SER A 299 7.21 -4.93 -14.70
CA SER A 299 7.13 -6.19 -13.96
C SER A 299 7.93 -7.31 -14.62
N GLY A 300 8.19 -8.40 -13.86
CA GLY A 300 9.00 -9.52 -14.32
C GLY A 300 10.48 -9.18 -14.37
N LEU A 301 10.92 -8.26 -13.54
CA LEU A 301 12.31 -7.86 -13.37
C LEU A 301 13.03 -8.84 -12.44
N ILE A 302 14.35 -8.87 -12.54
CA ILE A 302 15.20 -9.67 -11.64
C ILE A 302 15.60 -8.79 -10.46
N ASN A 303 15.31 -9.25 -9.25
CA ASN A 303 15.72 -8.57 -8.02
C ASN A 303 17.24 -8.37 -7.97
N ASN A 304 17.68 -7.25 -7.38
CA ASN A 304 19.08 -6.85 -7.23
C ASN A 304 19.83 -6.58 -8.56
N LYS A 305 19.11 -6.40 -9.66
CA LYS A 305 19.69 -6.01 -10.94
C LYS A 305 19.33 -4.55 -11.24
N ASP A 306 20.34 -3.78 -11.71
CA ASP A 306 20.12 -2.40 -12.13
C ASP A 306 19.27 -2.30 -13.39
N TYR A 307 18.23 -1.47 -13.32
CA TYR A 307 17.40 -1.03 -14.44
C TYR A 307 17.38 0.48 -14.49
N CYS A 308 17.66 1.03 -15.65
CA CYS A 308 17.68 2.47 -15.85
C CYS A 308 16.59 2.89 -16.84
N TYR A 309 15.90 3.99 -16.57
CA TYR A 309 14.77 4.46 -17.35
C TYR A 309 14.92 5.91 -17.74
N PHE A 310 14.26 6.30 -18.83
CA PHE A 310 13.83 7.66 -19.12
C PHE A 310 12.50 7.62 -19.88
N ILE A 311 11.77 8.74 -19.84
CA ILE A 311 10.48 8.91 -20.50
C ILE A 311 10.62 9.94 -21.62
N GLU A 312 9.98 9.70 -22.77
CA GLU A 312 9.74 10.70 -23.80
C GLU A 312 8.25 10.99 -23.92
N SER A 313 7.83 12.23 -23.73
CA SER A 313 6.46 12.66 -24.00
C SER A 313 6.28 13.09 -25.46
N TYR A 314 5.10 12.83 -25.99
CA TYR A 314 4.66 13.24 -27.33
C TYR A 314 3.39 14.07 -27.20
N GLY A 315 3.52 15.35 -27.40
CA GLY A 315 2.45 16.31 -27.22
C GLY A 315 2.23 17.24 -28.42
N ALA A 316 1.21 18.04 -28.31
CA ALA A 316 0.90 19.09 -29.29
C ALA A 316 0.10 20.21 -28.64
N TYR A 317 0.31 21.42 -29.14
CA TYR A 317 -0.68 22.48 -28.97
C TYR A 317 -1.90 22.19 -29.86
N SER A 318 -3.05 22.72 -29.48
CA SER A 318 -4.26 22.65 -30.30
C SER A 318 -4.19 23.54 -31.55
N ASP A 319 -3.19 24.43 -31.66
CA ASP A 319 -2.92 25.27 -32.83
C ASP A 319 -2.05 24.51 -33.81
N SER A 320 -2.61 24.16 -34.98
CA SER A 320 -1.90 23.42 -36.05
C SER A 320 -0.76 24.19 -36.72
N THR A 321 -0.58 25.49 -36.44
CA THR A 321 0.54 26.27 -36.93
C THR A 321 1.81 26.08 -36.12
N ILE A 322 1.72 25.48 -34.95
CA ILE A 322 2.85 25.04 -34.12
C ILE A 322 3.17 23.60 -34.53
N SER A 323 4.43 23.33 -34.84
CA SER A 323 4.85 21.98 -35.25
C SER A 323 4.56 20.93 -34.19
N SER A 324 4.11 19.76 -34.62
CA SER A 324 3.86 18.60 -33.77
C SER A 324 4.46 17.33 -34.41
N PRO A 325 4.83 16.32 -33.63
CA PRO A 325 4.76 16.26 -32.17
C PRO A 325 5.82 17.09 -31.47
N LEU A 326 5.48 17.60 -30.27
CA LEU A 326 6.44 18.15 -29.32
C LEU A 326 7.03 17.00 -28.54
N ILE A 327 8.34 16.82 -28.60
CA ILE A 327 9.00 15.66 -27.94
C ILE A 327 9.87 16.20 -26.80
N ASN A 328 9.60 15.74 -25.58
CA ASN A 328 10.35 16.13 -24.40
C ASN A 328 10.81 14.88 -23.65
N ARG A 329 12.01 14.95 -23.09
CA ARG A 329 12.66 13.83 -22.42
C ARG A 329 12.90 14.14 -20.94
N SER A 330 12.65 13.14 -20.09
CA SER A 330 12.98 13.17 -18.67
C SER A 330 14.47 12.99 -18.41
N GLN A 331 14.89 13.20 -17.17
CA GLN A 331 16.17 12.69 -16.67
C GLN A 331 16.18 11.15 -16.69
N LYS A 332 17.39 10.60 -16.64
CA LYS A 332 17.61 9.17 -16.46
C LYS A 332 17.61 8.85 -14.97
N VAL A 333 16.87 7.82 -14.60
CA VAL A 333 16.82 7.28 -13.24
C VAL A 333 17.15 5.80 -13.30
N CYS A 334 17.96 5.30 -12.37
CA CYS A 334 18.29 3.89 -12.24
C CYS A 334 17.84 3.42 -10.86
N ASP A 335 17.29 2.19 -10.80
CA ASP A 335 16.86 1.57 -9.58
C ASP A 335 17.00 0.04 -9.66
N GLN A 336 16.87 -0.63 -8.53
CA GLN A 336 16.93 -2.09 -8.41
C GLN A 336 15.65 -2.58 -7.75
N PRO A 337 14.94 -3.55 -8.32
CA PRO A 337 13.88 -4.23 -7.61
C PRO A 337 14.43 -4.94 -6.38
N PHE A 338 13.67 -4.96 -5.31
CA PHE A 338 14.02 -5.64 -4.07
C PHE A 338 12.90 -6.56 -3.67
N ASP A 339 13.28 -7.69 -3.12
CA ASP A 339 12.34 -8.59 -2.51
C ASP A 339 12.05 -8.16 -1.05
N PHE A 340 10.80 -7.80 -0.78
CA PHE A 340 10.29 -7.48 0.55
C PHE A 340 9.15 -8.40 0.97
N THR A 341 8.82 -9.39 0.14
CA THR A 341 7.67 -10.25 0.35
C THR A 341 8.13 -11.54 1.02
N PRO A 342 7.94 -11.72 2.33
CA PRO A 342 8.33 -12.95 2.98
C PRO A 342 7.55 -14.15 2.40
N PRO A 343 8.14 -15.35 2.42
CA PRO A 343 7.44 -16.57 2.07
C PRO A 343 6.20 -16.76 2.95
N CYS A 344 5.22 -17.51 2.50
CA CYS A 344 4.13 -17.88 3.38
C CYS A 344 4.60 -18.93 4.40
N ALA A 345 3.95 -18.95 5.57
CA ALA A 345 4.25 -19.90 6.62
C ALA A 345 4.09 -21.35 6.13
N PRO A 346 5.09 -22.22 6.34
CA PRO A 346 4.95 -23.66 6.06
C PRO A 346 3.81 -24.26 6.89
N LYS A 347 3.15 -25.29 6.38
CA LYS A 347 2.16 -26.05 7.15
C LYS A 347 2.88 -27.19 7.85
N LEU A 348 2.97 -27.11 9.19
CA LEU A 348 3.65 -28.08 10.02
C LEU A 348 2.67 -29.15 10.53
N SER A 349 3.09 -30.40 10.54
CA SER A 349 2.43 -31.54 11.18
C SER A 349 3.43 -32.35 12.00
N ILE A 350 2.90 -33.10 13.00
CA ILE A 350 3.71 -33.91 13.91
C ILE A 350 3.10 -35.30 14.04
N GLU A 351 3.95 -36.32 14.00
CA GLU A 351 3.65 -37.70 14.32
C GLU A 351 4.63 -38.17 15.40
N GLY A 352 4.12 -38.47 16.59
CA GLY A 352 4.93 -38.99 17.70
C GLY A 352 4.80 -40.49 17.80
N ASP A 353 5.91 -41.18 18.09
CA ASP A 353 5.94 -42.59 18.34
C ASP A 353 6.49 -42.89 19.75
N CYS A 354 5.62 -43.44 20.60
CA CYS A 354 5.95 -43.79 21.98
C CYS A 354 6.93 -44.98 22.12
N GLU A 355 7.05 -45.81 21.10
CA GLU A 355 7.97 -46.95 21.10
C GLU A 355 9.39 -46.55 20.68
N SER A 356 9.49 -45.80 19.60
CA SER A 356 10.78 -45.33 19.10
C SER A 356 11.30 -44.09 19.82
N GLU A 357 10.41 -43.38 20.56
CA GLU A 357 10.72 -42.16 21.31
C GLU A 357 11.16 -40.98 20.46
N PHE A 358 10.63 -40.86 19.23
CA PHE A 358 10.87 -39.74 18.33
C PHE A 358 9.59 -39.06 17.94
N ASN A 359 9.67 -37.75 17.75
CA ASN A 359 8.68 -36.97 17.00
C ASN A 359 9.18 -36.86 15.56
N THR A 360 8.35 -37.23 14.61
CA THR A 360 8.56 -36.97 13.20
C THR A 360 7.75 -35.73 12.82
N LEU A 361 8.46 -34.71 12.38
CA LEU A 361 7.92 -33.42 11.93
C LEU A 361 7.94 -33.42 10.41
N LEU A 362 6.82 -33.01 9.81
CA LEU A 362 6.69 -32.86 8.35
C LEU A 362 6.08 -31.49 8.07
N TRP A 363 6.59 -30.83 7.04
CA TRP A 363 6.06 -29.52 6.63
C TRP A 363 6.02 -29.39 5.12
N THR A 364 5.26 -28.39 4.66
CA THR A 364 5.12 -28.10 3.23
C THR A 364 6.20 -27.13 2.77
N ASN A 365 6.67 -27.32 1.52
CA ASN A 365 7.55 -26.37 0.87
C ASN A 365 6.72 -25.16 0.38
N PRO A 366 7.00 -23.92 0.83
CA PRO A 366 6.31 -22.72 0.35
C PRO A 366 6.37 -22.52 -1.17
N ASN A 367 7.47 -22.90 -1.80
CA ASN A 367 7.68 -22.76 -3.25
C ASN A 367 6.71 -23.59 -4.09
N ASP A 368 6.02 -24.57 -3.50
CA ASP A 368 5.05 -25.39 -4.22
C ASP A 368 3.69 -24.70 -4.39
N TYR A 369 3.41 -23.60 -3.63
CA TYR A 369 2.04 -23.05 -3.61
C TYR A 369 1.90 -21.53 -3.41
N CYS A 370 2.90 -20.82 -2.90
CA CYS A 370 2.73 -19.40 -2.54
C CYS A 370 3.98 -18.53 -2.65
N SER A 371 5.15 -19.10 -2.80
CA SER A 371 6.43 -18.42 -2.98
C SER A 371 7.20 -19.13 -4.09
N ASP A 372 8.24 -18.52 -4.62
CA ASP A 372 9.11 -19.13 -5.63
C ASP A 372 10.59 -19.00 -5.27
N ASP A 373 10.92 -18.43 -4.12
CA ASP A 373 12.26 -18.03 -3.72
C ASP A 373 12.62 -18.34 -2.26
N ALA A 374 11.78 -19.07 -1.52
CA ALA A 374 12.14 -19.59 -0.20
C ALA A 374 13.37 -20.51 -0.30
N VAL A 375 14.36 -20.35 0.57
CA VAL A 375 15.65 -21.05 0.50
C VAL A 375 15.97 -21.88 1.75
N SER A 376 15.39 -21.55 2.90
CA SER A 376 15.76 -22.18 4.18
C SER A 376 14.58 -22.24 5.16
N TYR A 377 14.75 -23.08 6.22
CA TYR A 377 13.81 -23.18 7.33
C TYR A 377 14.54 -23.07 8.66
N ASP A 378 13.83 -22.50 9.67
CA ASP A 378 14.22 -22.56 11.07
C ASP A 378 13.11 -23.23 11.88
N LEU A 379 13.48 -24.33 12.57
CA LEU A 379 12.58 -25.11 13.39
C LEU A 379 12.78 -24.75 14.86
N TYR A 380 11.68 -24.44 15.53
CA TYR A 380 11.65 -24.03 16.93
C TYR A 380 10.92 -25.07 17.80
N PHE A 381 11.38 -25.21 19.02
CA PHE A 381 10.88 -26.18 19.99
C PHE A 381 10.68 -25.54 21.36
N SER A 382 9.62 -25.96 22.04
CA SER A 382 9.37 -25.68 23.44
C SER A 382 9.00 -26.98 24.17
N PRO A 383 9.72 -27.37 25.24
CA PRO A 383 9.43 -28.60 25.99
C PRO A 383 8.17 -28.52 26.88
N PHE A 384 7.66 -27.31 27.12
CA PHE A 384 6.48 -27.05 27.93
C PHE A 384 5.60 -25.99 27.27
N LEU A 385 4.30 -26.06 27.49
CA LEU A 385 3.32 -25.18 26.83
C LEU A 385 3.60 -23.68 27.05
N ASP A 386 4.01 -23.30 28.25
CA ASP A 386 4.24 -21.90 28.64
C ASP A 386 5.72 -21.49 28.61
N SER A 387 6.59 -22.30 28.01
CA SER A 387 8.00 -21.96 27.89
C SER A 387 8.33 -21.26 26.58
N VAL A 388 9.45 -20.52 26.59
CA VAL A 388 9.94 -19.84 25.38
C VAL A 388 10.42 -20.88 24.36
N PHE A 389 10.00 -20.69 23.12
CA PHE A 389 10.51 -21.47 22.01
C PHE A 389 11.99 -21.13 21.74
N SER A 390 12.76 -22.14 21.46
CA SER A 390 14.17 -22.00 21.07
C SER A 390 14.39 -22.66 19.72
N PRO A 391 15.24 -22.08 18.85
CA PRO A 391 15.61 -22.74 17.61
C PRO A 391 16.37 -24.04 17.93
N ILE A 392 16.03 -25.11 17.24
CA ILE A 392 16.66 -26.42 17.43
C ILE A 392 17.39 -26.92 16.17
N GLN A 393 16.95 -26.50 15.00
CA GLN A 393 17.53 -26.90 13.73
C GLN A 393 17.22 -25.87 12.65
N SER A 394 18.24 -25.54 11.85
CA SER A 394 18.10 -24.80 10.60
C SER A 394 18.35 -25.74 9.43
N PHE A 395 17.66 -25.51 8.31
CA PHE A 395 17.76 -26.28 7.07
C PHE A 395 18.06 -25.33 5.93
N ASP A 396 19.24 -25.46 5.33
CA ASP A 396 19.70 -24.61 4.21
C ASP A 396 19.22 -25.14 2.85
N ASN A 397 18.46 -26.23 2.82
CA ASN A 397 17.87 -26.78 1.62
C ASN A 397 16.35 -26.80 1.75
N ILE A 398 15.68 -26.08 0.88
CA ILE A 398 14.22 -25.95 0.88
C ILE A 398 13.46 -27.26 0.62
N GLU A 399 14.14 -28.26 0.07
CA GLU A 399 13.57 -29.59 -0.14
C GLU A 399 13.57 -30.45 1.13
N ASP A 400 14.23 -30.02 2.19
CA ASP A 400 14.23 -30.71 3.47
C ASP A 400 12.94 -30.42 4.21
N THR A 401 11.95 -31.31 4.06
CA THR A 401 10.59 -31.14 4.60
C THR A 401 10.23 -32.15 5.68
N ILE A 402 11.23 -32.87 6.21
CA ILE A 402 11.07 -33.86 7.26
C ILE A 402 12.23 -33.78 8.26
N TYR A 403 11.89 -33.91 9.56
CA TYR A 403 12.89 -33.97 10.62
C TYR A 403 12.42 -34.85 11.77
N GLN A 404 13.33 -35.62 12.37
CA GLN A 404 13.09 -36.41 13.57
C GLN A 404 13.76 -35.77 14.78
N HIS A 405 13.00 -35.50 15.80
CA HIS A 405 13.47 -34.88 17.02
C HIS A 405 13.22 -35.74 18.25
N GLN A 406 14.23 -35.83 19.13
CA GLN A 406 14.17 -36.44 20.44
C GLN A 406 14.74 -35.46 21.47
N PHE A 407 14.01 -35.27 22.53
CA PHE A 407 14.39 -34.38 23.63
C PHE A 407 14.70 -35.20 24.89
N ASN A 408 15.79 -34.91 25.57
CA ASN A 408 16.12 -35.56 26.83
C ASN A 408 15.71 -34.68 28.02
N PHE A 409 14.76 -35.15 28.81
CA PHE A 409 14.29 -34.48 30.04
C PHE A 409 14.77 -35.26 31.26
N LYS A 410 15.70 -34.67 32.03
CA LYS A 410 16.23 -35.27 33.26
C LYS A 410 16.73 -36.71 33.10
N GLY A 411 17.32 -37.05 31.99
CA GLY A 411 17.87 -38.38 31.73
C GLY A 411 16.87 -39.37 31.15
N VAL A 412 15.66 -38.94 30.85
CA VAL A 412 14.63 -39.74 30.15
C VAL A 412 14.33 -39.10 28.82
N ASN A 413 14.29 -39.88 27.75
CA ASN A 413 13.87 -39.38 26.45
C ASN A 413 12.40 -39.00 26.50
N SER A 414 12.10 -37.78 26.09
CA SER A 414 10.76 -37.22 26.06
C SER A 414 10.38 -36.90 24.64
N ILE A 415 9.15 -37.16 24.27
CA ILE A 415 8.56 -36.72 23.00
C ILE A 415 7.55 -35.58 23.21
N ALA A 416 7.36 -35.16 24.46
CA ALA A 416 6.49 -34.01 24.75
C ALA A 416 7.15 -32.72 24.35
N GLY A 417 6.36 -31.86 23.74
CA GLY A 417 6.73 -30.50 23.39
C GLY A 417 5.94 -29.96 22.23
N CYS A 418 6.13 -28.68 22.00
CA CYS A 418 5.47 -27.95 20.94
C CYS A 418 6.50 -27.44 19.93
N TYR A 419 6.11 -27.33 18.68
CA TYR A 419 6.95 -26.92 17.58
C TYR A 419 6.25 -25.91 16.71
N TYR A 420 6.99 -24.98 16.15
CA TYR A 420 6.63 -24.24 14.96
C TYR A 420 7.86 -24.11 14.05
N ILE A 421 7.63 -23.75 12.79
CA ILE A 421 8.66 -23.59 11.78
C ILE A 421 8.44 -22.28 11.03
N THR A 422 9.52 -21.63 10.62
CA THR A 422 9.51 -20.49 9.71
C THR A 422 10.27 -20.84 8.46
N ALA A 423 9.98 -20.16 7.35
CA ALA A 423 10.73 -20.22 6.12
C ALA A 423 11.36 -18.85 5.85
N THR A 424 12.54 -18.85 5.25
CA THR A 424 13.24 -17.62 4.87
C THR A 424 13.55 -17.68 3.38
N ASP A 425 13.36 -16.54 2.70
CA ASP A 425 13.69 -16.35 1.29
C ASP A 425 15.18 -16.03 1.10
N SER A 426 15.52 -15.23 0.12
CA SER A 426 16.88 -14.94 -0.32
C SER A 426 17.88 -14.65 0.82
N ILE A 427 19.10 -15.11 0.64
CA ILE A 427 20.25 -14.94 1.57
C ILE A 427 20.61 -13.46 1.80
N LEU A 428 20.22 -12.53 0.89
CA LEU A 428 20.67 -11.14 0.94
C LEU A 428 19.75 -10.23 1.78
N TYR A 429 18.46 -10.51 1.84
CA TYR A 429 17.49 -9.68 2.56
C TYR A 429 16.72 -10.41 3.65
N SER A 430 16.79 -11.75 3.69
CA SER A 430 16.29 -12.61 4.78
C SER A 430 14.87 -12.24 5.26
N ASN A 431 13.90 -12.20 4.34
CA ASN A 431 12.52 -12.05 4.74
C ASN A 431 12.03 -13.37 5.34
N GLU A 432 11.74 -13.36 6.64
CA GLU A 432 11.25 -14.52 7.36
C GLU A 432 9.72 -14.55 7.34
N SER A 433 9.16 -15.73 7.08
CA SER A 433 7.71 -15.96 7.11
C SER A 433 7.13 -15.75 8.49
N LEU A 434 5.82 -15.60 8.59
CA LEU A 434 5.14 -15.81 9.86
C LEU A 434 5.39 -17.25 10.33
N PRO A 435 5.41 -17.51 11.66
CA PRO A 435 5.46 -18.87 12.18
C PRO A 435 4.29 -19.71 11.65
N SER A 436 4.55 -21.00 11.43
CA SER A 436 3.48 -21.99 11.20
C SER A 436 2.54 -22.04 12.40
N ASP A 437 1.40 -22.70 12.23
CA ASP A 437 0.62 -23.13 13.38
C ASP A 437 1.50 -23.98 14.32
N THR A 438 1.33 -23.78 15.63
CA THR A 438 2.04 -24.56 16.64
C THR A 438 1.43 -25.95 16.73
N VAL A 439 2.25 -26.98 16.55
CA VAL A 439 1.87 -28.39 16.75
C VAL A 439 2.52 -28.96 18.00
N CYS A 440 1.79 -29.71 18.78
CA CYS A 440 2.29 -30.27 20.02
C CYS A 440 2.05 -31.79 20.07
N PHE A 441 2.96 -32.49 20.72
CA PHE A 441 2.79 -33.90 21.08
C PHE A 441 2.99 -34.07 22.58
N ASP A 442 2.32 -35.06 23.18
CA ASP A 442 2.35 -35.26 24.62
C ASP A 442 3.23 -36.45 25.02
N ASN A 443 3.62 -36.54 26.29
CA ASN A 443 4.33 -37.68 26.84
C ASN A 443 3.51 -38.95 26.77
N CYS A 444 4.23 -40.09 26.73
CA CYS A 444 3.66 -41.44 26.86
C CYS A 444 3.96 -42.01 28.24
N PRO A 445 3.16 -41.71 29.29
CA PRO A 445 3.37 -42.25 30.59
C PRO A 445 3.22 -43.77 30.59
N ASN A 446 4.13 -44.46 31.26
CA ASN A 446 4.07 -45.92 31.42
C ASN A 446 4.22 -46.32 32.87
N TYR A 447 3.16 -46.92 33.43
CA TYR A 447 3.14 -47.47 34.77
C TYR A 447 2.23 -48.69 34.82
N LEU A 448 2.83 -49.87 34.81
CA LEU A 448 2.11 -51.13 34.73
C LEU A 448 2.49 -52.05 35.92
N PHE A 449 1.57 -52.90 36.33
CA PHE A 449 1.80 -53.85 37.39
C PHE A 449 1.74 -55.30 36.88
N PRO A 450 2.58 -56.20 37.45
CA PRO A 450 2.43 -57.63 37.21
C PRO A 450 1.16 -58.11 37.96
N ASN A 451 0.60 -59.21 37.52
CA ASN A 451 -0.56 -59.84 38.18
C ASN A 451 -0.19 -61.01 39.08
N ILE A 452 1.11 -61.31 39.23
CA ILE A 452 1.63 -62.41 40.06
C ILE A 452 3.06 -62.08 40.52
N PHE A 453 3.38 -62.48 41.76
CA PHE A 453 4.76 -62.50 42.24
C PHE A 453 4.97 -63.64 43.26
N THR A 454 6.23 -64.07 43.39
CA THR A 454 6.62 -65.28 44.14
C THR A 454 7.80 -64.99 45.05
N PRO A 455 7.65 -64.46 46.24
CA PRO A 455 8.73 -64.09 47.15
C PRO A 455 9.40 -65.35 47.77
N ASN A 456 10.16 -66.10 46.95
CA ASN A 456 10.85 -67.35 47.31
C ASN A 456 12.39 -67.15 47.35
N LYS A 457 12.91 -65.91 47.01
CA LYS A 457 14.34 -65.54 47.00
C LYS A 457 15.16 -66.20 45.89
N ASP A 458 14.54 -66.46 44.75
CA ASP A 458 15.20 -66.99 43.56
C ASP A 458 15.60 -65.90 42.56
N ILE A 459 15.46 -64.64 42.93
CA ILE A 459 15.75 -63.40 42.14
C ILE A 459 14.64 -63.10 41.10
N ASN A 460 13.76 -64.03 40.79
CA ASN A 460 12.72 -63.84 39.80
C ASN A 460 11.35 -63.56 40.46
N ASN A 461 10.78 -62.41 40.19
CA ASN A 461 9.47 -61.97 40.70
C ASN A 461 9.33 -62.06 42.24
N ASP A 462 10.42 -61.86 42.97
CA ASP A 462 10.46 -61.84 44.42
C ASP A 462 9.70 -60.67 45.02
N PHE A 463 9.47 -59.61 44.23
CA PHE A 463 8.78 -58.40 44.67
C PHE A 463 7.62 -58.10 43.75
N PHE A 464 6.51 -57.60 44.34
CA PHE A 464 5.52 -56.87 43.58
C PHE A 464 6.01 -55.45 43.43
N GLN A 465 6.26 -55.05 42.20
CA GLN A 465 6.79 -53.74 41.78
C GLN A 465 6.22 -53.36 40.43
N ALA A 466 6.32 -52.07 40.05
CA ALA A 466 5.95 -51.65 38.71
C ALA A 466 6.89 -52.31 37.68
N LEU A 467 6.32 -52.65 36.52
CA LEU A 467 7.10 -53.17 35.37
C LEU A 467 7.96 -52.06 34.76
N MET A 468 9.20 -52.36 34.51
CA MET A 468 10.14 -51.40 33.88
C MET A 468 9.95 -51.36 32.36
N PRO A 469 10.14 -50.21 31.70
CA PRO A 469 10.54 -48.95 32.27
C PRO A 469 9.38 -48.14 32.83
N ILE A 470 9.59 -47.47 33.95
CA ILE A 470 8.68 -46.46 34.49
C ILE A 470 8.98 -45.15 33.76
N LYS A 471 7.96 -44.53 33.11
CA LYS A 471 8.17 -43.30 32.35
C LYS A 471 7.15 -42.24 32.72
N PHE A 472 7.60 -41.03 32.96
CA PHE A 472 6.80 -39.82 33.19
C PHE A 472 5.80 -39.94 34.33
N ILE A 473 6.22 -40.53 35.45
CA ILE A 473 5.45 -40.63 36.68
C ILE A 473 6.14 -39.78 37.75
N SER A 474 5.39 -38.84 38.34
CA SER A 474 5.89 -38.00 39.43
C SER A 474 5.67 -38.62 40.81
N GLU A 475 4.49 -39.14 41.05
CA GLU A 475 4.05 -39.69 42.34
C GLU A 475 3.06 -40.82 42.12
N ILE A 476 2.96 -41.69 43.13
CA ILE A 476 1.90 -42.65 43.22
C ILE A 476 1.28 -42.65 44.63
N ASP A 477 0.09 -43.18 44.75
CA ASP A 477 -0.52 -43.53 46.03
C ASP A 477 -1.13 -44.94 45.89
N LEU A 478 -0.36 -45.95 46.31
CA LEU A 478 -0.68 -47.37 46.17
C LEU A 478 -1.13 -47.94 47.50
N HIS A 479 -2.28 -48.60 47.47
CA HIS A 479 -2.84 -49.38 48.56
C HIS A 479 -3.09 -50.83 48.11
N ILE A 480 -2.65 -51.80 48.91
CA ILE A 480 -2.87 -53.22 48.67
C ILE A 480 -3.72 -53.82 49.82
N PHE A 481 -4.74 -54.51 49.41
CA PHE A 481 -5.74 -55.10 50.37
C PHE A 481 -5.78 -56.61 50.23
N ASN A 482 -6.00 -57.29 51.33
CA ASN A 482 -6.31 -58.70 51.28
C ASN A 482 -7.77 -58.93 50.80
N ARG A 483 -8.20 -60.23 50.69
CA ARG A 483 -9.55 -60.63 50.23
C ARG A 483 -10.71 -60.13 51.12
N TRP A 484 -10.42 -59.70 52.33
CA TRP A 484 -11.42 -59.16 53.27
C TRP A 484 -11.45 -57.63 53.29
N GLY A 485 -10.66 -56.97 52.44
CA GLY A 485 -10.59 -55.52 52.36
C GLY A 485 -9.70 -54.86 53.42
N LEU A 486 -8.92 -55.68 54.20
CA LEU A 486 -7.93 -55.12 55.12
C LEU A 486 -6.68 -54.70 54.35
N GLU A 487 -6.22 -53.51 54.58
CA GLU A 487 -4.99 -52.98 53.98
C GLU A 487 -3.76 -53.73 54.55
N VAL A 488 -2.87 -54.15 53.65
CA VAL A 488 -1.66 -54.91 54.03
C VAL A 488 -0.39 -54.17 53.64
N TYR A 489 -0.46 -53.23 52.67
CA TYR A 489 0.66 -52.43 52.23
C TYR A 489 0.19 -51.11 51.62
N GLN A 490 0.96 -50.06 51.87
CA GLN A 490 0.78 -48.74 51.21
C GLN A 490 2.13 -48.12 50.91
N THR A 491 2.17 -47.30 49.82
CA THR A 491 3.39 -46.56 49.47
C THR A 491 3.10 -45.42 48.50
N GLN A 492 3.90 -44.37 48.59
CA GLN A 492 3.91 -43.25 47.64
C GLN A 492 5.16 -43.25 46.74
N ASN A 493 6.06 -44.21 46.92
CA ASN A 493 7.27 -44.34 46.15
C ASN A 493 6.99 -45.06 44.80
N PRO A 494 7.20 -44.38 43.63
CA PRO A 494 6.99 -45.04 42.34
C PRO A 494 7.87 -46.28 42.09
N ASN A 495 9.05 -46.30 42.71
CA ASN A 495 10.01 -47.42 42.62
C ASN A 495 9.91 -48.37 43.84
N PHE A 496 8.71 -48.63 44.33
CA PHE A 496 8.51 -49.52 45.44
C PHE A 496 8.82 -50.98 45.10
N MET A 497 9.14 -51.74 46.11
CA MET A 497 9.36 -53.18 46.05
C MET A 497 8.69 -53.84 47.25
N TRP A 498 7.49 -54.42 47.05
CA TRP A 498 6.78 -55.10 48.12
C TRP A 498 7.12 -56.59 48.18
N SER A 499 7.67 -57.04 49.32
CA SER A 499 8.08 -58.43 49.56
C SER A 499 6.91 -59.41 49.91
N GLY A 500 5.68 -58.87 49.98
CA GLY A 500 4.55 -59.61 50.36
C GLY A 500 4.38 -59.71 51.91
N ASP A 501 5.02 -58.80 52.65
CA ASP A 501 4.88 -58.72 54.09
C ASP A 501 3.87 -57.64 54.49
N ASN A 502 3.10 -57.84 55.58
CA ASN A 502 2.16 -56.83 56.04
C ASN A 502 2.91 -55.68 56.69
N ILE A 503 2.60 -54.44 56.30
CA ILE A 503 3.33 -53.24 56.70
C ILE A 503 3.22 -52.92 58.20
N GLU A 504 2.12 -53.28 58.84
CA GLU A 504 1.89 -53.05 60.29
C GLU A 504 2.56 -54.09 61.16
N THR A 505 2.42 -55.39 60.78
CA THR A 505 2.89 -56.48 61.59
C THR A 505 4.26 -57.03 61.25
N ASN A 506 4.79 -56.63 60.07
CA ASN A 506 6.02 -57.18 59.46
C ASN A 506 6.01 -58.73 59.29
N LEU A 507 4.83 -59.33 59.32
CA LEU A 507 4.63 -60.76 59.13
C LEU A 507 4.32 -61.07 57.65
N PRO A 508 4.80 -62.24 57.13
CA PRO A 508 4.48 -62.68 55.80
C PRO A 508 2.98 -62.84 55.55
N CYS A 509 2.46 -62.16 54.52
CA CYS A 509 1.11 -62.31 54.00
C CYS A 509 0.91 -63.75 53.45
N PRO A 510 -0.23 -64.45 53.68
CA PRO A 510 -0.44 -65.76 53.13
C PRO A 510 -0.63 -65.78 51.62
N THR A 511 -0.35 -66.96 51.04
CA THR A 511 -0.66 -67.21 49.62
C THR A 511 -2.12 -66.93 49.33
N GLY A 512 -2.38 -66.17 48.26
CA GLY A 512 -3.76 -65.79 47.91
C GLY A 512 -3.86 -64.63 46.92
N ILE A 513 -5.10 -64.21 46.70
CA ILE A 513 -5.38 -63.06 45.86
C ILE A 513 -5.42 -61.81 46.75
N TYR A 514 -4.73 -60.75 46.27
CA TYR A 514 -4.75 -59.43 46.87
C TYR A 514 -5.28 -58.45 45.81
N TYR A 515 -5.90 -57.38 46.27
CA TYR A 515 -6.42 -56.31 45.40
C TYR A 515 -5.60 -55.06 45.63
N PHE A 516 -5.34 -54.31 44.57
CA PHE A 516 -4.66 -53.05 44.71
C PHE A 516 -5.42 -51.90 44.04
N GLN A 517 -5.25 -50.73 44.59
CA GLN A 517 -5.69 -49.47 44.03
C GLN A 517 -4.48 -48.52 44.06
N CYS A 518 -4.17 -47.93 42.92
CA CYS A 518 -3.08 -46.99 42.78
C CYS A 518 -3.54 -45.74 42.07
N SER A 519 -3.39 -44.58 42.72
CA SER A 519 -3.48 -43.29 42.08
C SER A 519 -2.10 -42.96 41.54
N VAL A 520 -2.00 -42.62 40.25
CA VAL A 520 -0.74 -42.35 39.57
C VAL A 520 -0.79 -40.96 39.03
N SER A 521 0.15 -40.11 39.44
CA SER A 521 0.34 -38.73 38.91
C SER A 521 1.28 -38.79 37.71
N ALA A 522 0.71 -38.79 36.52
CA ALA A 522 1.44 -38.82 35.26
C ALA A 522 1.82 -37.40 34.82
N ILE A 523 3.07 -37.22 34.38
CA ILE A 523 3.60 -35.96 33.84
C ILE A 523 3.17 -35.84 32.38
N ARG A 524 2.33 -34.86 32.08
CA ARG A 524 1.87 -34.53 30.74
C ARG A 524 2.40 -33.17 30.29
N LEU A 525 2.29 -32.88 29.00
CA LEU A 525 2.62 -31.59 28.45
C LEU A 525 1.81 -30.45 29.12
N PHE A 526 0.55 -30.71 29.43
CA PHE A 526 -0.40 -29.76 30.03
C PHE A 526 -0.46 -29.79 31.56
N GLY A 527 0.50 -30.45 32.24
CA GLY A 527 0.54 -30.56 33.69
C GLY A 527 0.47 -31.99 34.18
N ILE A 528 -0.07 -32.21 35.40
CA ILE A 528 -0.19 -33.52 36.02
C ILE A 528 -1.59 -34.11 35.77
N GLU A 529 -1.62 -35.29 35.18
CA GLU A 529 -2.84 -36.10 35.03
C GLU A 529 -2.88 -37.19 36.11
N ASN A 530 -3.99 -37.28 36.86
CA ASN A 530 -4.19 -38.31 37.86
C ASN A 530 -4.94 -39.49 37.26
N LEU A 531 -4.25 -40.63 37.13
CA LEU A 531 -4.79 -41.89 36.65
C LEU A 531 -5.09 -42.83 37.80
N GLN A 532 -6.14 -43.63 37.67
CA GLN A 532 -6.50 -44.66 38.66
C GLN A 532 -6.29 -46.03 38.05
N ILE A 533 -5.37 -46.81 38.65
CA ILE A 533 -5.10 -48.17 38.27
C ILE A 533 -5.63 -49.09 39.38
N LYS A 534 -6.52 -50.02 39.07
CA LYS A 534 -7.06 -51.00 39.99
C LYS A 534 -6.87 -52.39 39.41
N GLY A 535 -6.53 -53.32 40.27
CA GLY A 535 -6.33 -54.68 39.82
C GLY A 535 -6.24 -55.67 40.98
N PHE A 536 -5.87 -56.88 40.61
CA PHE A 536 -5.56 -57.92 41.56
C PHE A 536 -4.19 -58.52 41.25
N LEU A 537 -3.59 -59.13 42.25
CA LEU A 537 -2.33 -59.85 42.15
C LEU A 537 -2.38 -61.16 42.90
N HIS A 538 -1.68 -62.12 42.41
CA HIS A 538 -1.49 -63.39 43.08
C HIS A 538 -0.16 -63.40 43.82
N LEU A 539 -0.22 -63.61 45.15
CA LEU A 539 0.96 -63.87 45.95
C LEU A 539 1.04 -65.38 46.15
N ILE A 540 2.12 -65.97 45.67
CA ILE A 540 2.38 -67.39 45.78
C ILE A 540 3.65 -67.60 46.59
N ARG A 541 3.54 -68.30 47.76
CA ARG A 541 4.67 -68.78 48.59
C ARG A 541 4.73 -70.28 48.53
N GLU A 542 5.91 -70.84 48.39
CA GLU A 542 6.12 -72.26 48.50
C GLU A 542 5.68 -72.75 49.90
N LYS A 543 4.95 -73.85 49.96
CA LYS A 543 4.68 -74.50 51.23
C LYS A 543 5.98 -75.02 51.79
N ASN A 544 6.47 -74.42 52.88
CA ASN A 544 7.54 -75.07 53.64
C ASN A 544 7.14 -76.51 53.96
N GLN A 545 7.74 -77.47 53.31
CA GLN A 545 7.69 -78.87 53.63
C GLN A 545 8.58 -79.16 54.85
N ASN A 546 8.43 -78.43 55.95
CA ASN A 546 9.04 -78.79 57.22
C ASN A 546 8.10 -78.50 58.34
N ASN A 547 7.20 -79.51 58.65
CA ASN A 547 6.76 -79.86 59.98
C ASN A 547 6.06 -81.24 59.89
N GLN A 548 6.81 -82.26 60.12
CA GLN A 548 6.44 -83.42 60.81
C GLN A 548 6.96 -83.33 62.22
#